data_b031226e4fa5343b0d6b092520278a51
#
_entry.id   b031226e4fa5343b0d6b092520278a51
#
_cell.length_a   1.000
_cell.length_b   1.000
_cell.length_c   1.000
_cell.angle_alpha   90.00
_cell.angle_beta   90.00
_cell.angle_gamma   90.00
#
_symmetry.space_group_name_H-M   'P 1'
#
loop_
_entity.id
_entity.type
_entity.pdbx_description
1 polymer ?
#
loop_
_entity_poly.entity_id
_entity_poly.type
_entity_poly.pdbx_seq_one_letter_code
_entity_poly.pdbx_strand_id
1 'polypeptide(L)'
;ELINLMNIKDGNKVLEIGCGWGGFAEFLAKNYDVSVDCITISKNQYEYTKKRIFNSGLNNKVNVKFLDYRDLKEKYDHVASIEMIEAVGEKYMDQYFGTIKNVLNYNGTAAIQGIVIKDDLFERYRANEDFIQKYIFPGGFLPSIKFMENIIKKNDLKLEKINTYSDD
;
A
#
# COMPACT_ATOMS: atom_id res chain seq x y z
N GLU A 1 -5.03 4.92 12.65
CA GLU A 1 -4.15 3.90 13.24
C GLU A 1 -2.87 3.71 12.40
N LEU A 2 -2.95 3.47 11.10
CA LEU A 2 -1.81 3.36 10.17
C LEU A 2 -0.79 4.52 10.34
N ILE A 3 -1.27 5.76 10.42
CA ILE A 3 -0.44 6.95 10.59
C ILE A 3 0.37 6.90 11.88
N ASN A 4 -0.26 6.44 12.97
CA ASN A 4 0.41 6.29 14.27
C ASN A 4 1.51 5.21 14.23
N LEU A 5 1.29 4.13 13.47
CA LEU A 5 2.29 3.08 13.29
C LEU A 5 3.52 3.57 12.50
N MET A 6 3.33 4.48 11.56
CA MET A 6 4.44 5.05 10.77
C MET A 6 5.22 6.13 11.52
N ASN A 7 4.70 6.65 12.63
CA ASN A 7 5.35 7.76 13.37
C ASN A 7 5.64 8.98 12.49
N ILE A 8 4.68 9.36 11.64
CA ILE A 8 4.80 10.48 10.69
C ILE A 8 5.01 11.79 11.45
N LYS A 9 5.94 12.60 10.97
CA LYS A 9 6.28 13.93 11.51
C LYS A 9 6.13 14.99 10.45
N ASP A 10 5.99 16.23 10.88
CA ASP A 10 6.00 17.38 9.99
C ASP A 10 7.28 17.42 9.16
N GLY A 11 7.14 17.79 7.89
CA GLY A 11 8.22 17.79 6.91
C GLY A 11 8.47 16.44 6.22
N ASN A 12 7.83 15.34 6.66
CA ASN A 12 8.04 14.04 6.02
C ASN A 12 7.44 13.99 4.61
N LYS A 13 8.09 13.20 3.75
CA LYS A 13 7.61 12.83 2.42
C LYS A 13 7.00 11.43 2.46
N VAL A 14 5.70 11.35 2.14
CA VAL A 14 4.92 10.11 2.20
C VAL A 14 4.49 9.67 0.81
N LEU A 15 4.61 8.37 0.54
CA LEU A 15 4.04 7.73 -0.65
C LEU A 15 2.81 6.93 -0.27
N GLU A 16 1.72 7.07 -1.02
CA GLU A 16 0.58 6.15 -1.00
C GLU A 16 0.55 5.32 -2.29
N ILE A 17 0.75 3.99 -2.17
CA ILE A 17 0.66 3.07 -3.30
C ILE A 17 -0.76 2.53 -3.41
N GLY A 18 -1.45 2.85 -4.53
CA GLY A 18 -2.85 2.49 -4.70
C GLY A 18 -3.78 3.45 -3.96
N CYS A 19 -3.78 4.71 -4.33
CA CYS A 19 -4.48 5.77 -3.59
C CYS A 19 -6.02 5.69 -3.63
N GLY A 20 -6.60 4.75 -4.37
CA GLY A 20 -8.05 4.64 -4.50
C GLY A 20 -8.69 5.99 -4.87
N TRP A 21 -9.63 6.43 -4.06
CA TRP A 21 -10.34 7.70 -4.24
C TRP A 21 -9.71 8.87 -3.44
N GLY A 22 -8.48 8.72 -2.95
CA GLY A 22 -7.67 9.77 -2.34
C GLY A 22 -8.02 10.11 -0.88
N GLY A 23 -8.72 9.20 -0.19
CA GLY A 23 -9.16 9.44 1.19
C GLY A 23 -8.02 9.55 2.19
N PHE A 24 -7.03 8.66 2.10
CA PHE A 24 -5.90 8.67 3.00
C PHE A 24 -4.98 9.87 2.73
N ALA A 25 -4.62 10.15 1.47
CA ALA A 25 -3.80 11.30 1.11
C ALA A 25 -4.43 12.63 1.56
N GLU A 26 -5.75 12.81 1.36
CA GLU A 26 -6.46 14.00 1.82
C GLU A 26 -6.44 14.12 3.33
N PHE A 27 -6.75 13.03 4.05
CA PHE A 27 -6.76 13.03 5.52
C PHE A 27 -5.37 13.37 6.06
N LEU A 28 -4.33 12.75 5.52
CA LEU A 28 -2.96 12.96 5.96
C LEU A 28 -2.53 14.41 5.76
N ALA A 29 -2.73 14.98 4.57
CA ALA A 29 -2.32 16.34 4.25
C ALA A 29 -3.13 17.42 5.00
N LYS A 30 -4.38 17.12 5.42
CA LYS A 30 -5.18 18.03 6.27
C LYS A 30 -4.69 18.09 7.71
N ASN A 31 -4.18 16.98 8.23
CA ASN A 31 -3.90 16.87 9.67
C ASN A 31 -2.41 16.98 10.01
N TYR A 32 -1.52 16.87 9.02
CA TYR A 32 -0.07 16.89 9.19
C TYR A 32 0.57 17.85 8.18
N ASP A 33 1.71 18.40 8.54
CA ASP A 33 2.50 19.21 7.60
C ASP A 33 3.50 18.31 6.84
N VAL A 34 2.97 17.57 5.86
CA VAL A 34 3.70 16.59 5.06
C VAL A 34 3.46 16.81 3.56
N SER A 35 4.39 16.31 2.75
CA SER A 35 4.17 16.17 1.31
C SER A 35 3.77 14.72 0.99
N VAL A 36 2.72 14.54 0.19
CA VAL A 36 2.19 13.23 -0.17
C VAL A 36 2.22 13.04 -1.69
N ASP A 37 2.95 12.04 -2.15
CA ASP A 37 2.75 11.49 -3.49
C ASP A 37 1.77 10.34 -3.39
N CYS A 38 0.69 10.36 -4.13
CA CYS A 38 -0.25 9.26 -4.19
C CYS A 38 -0.42 8.75 -5.62
N ILE A 39 -0.28 7.45 -5.81
CA ILE A 39 -0.24 6.84 -7.14
C ILE A 39 -1.37 5.85 -7.37
N THR A 40 -1.83 5.76 -8.61
CA THR A 40 -2.78 4.76 -9.09
C THR A 40 -2.58 4.48 -10.57
N ILE A 41 -2.93 3.27 -11.01
CA ILE A 41 -3.00 2.89 -12.43
C ILE A 41 -4.44 2.97 -12.99
N SER A 42 -5.42 3.32 -12.16
CA SER A 42 -6.80 3.54 -12.59
C SER A 42 -7.01 4.99 -13.01
N LYS A 43 -7.32 5.20 -14.29
CA LYS A 43 -7.60 6.55 -14.81
C LYS A 43 -8.75 7.23 -14.07
N ASN A 44 -9.81 6.49 -13.77
CA ASN A 44 -10.97 7.03 -13.05
C ASN A 44 -10.61 7.47 -11.62
N GLN A 45 -9.82 6.66 -10.91
CA GLN A 45 -9.32 7.02 -9.57
C GLN A 45 -8.41 8.24 -9.64
N TYR A 46 -7.49 8.30 -10.61
CA TYR A 46 -6.60 9.44 -10.81
C TYR A 46 -7.38 10.75 -11.00
N GLU A 47 -8.32 10.78 -11.95
CA GLU A 47 -9.11 11.98 -12.24
C GLU A 47 -9.96 12.42 -11.05
N TYR A 48 -10.61 11.48 -10.39
CA TYR A 48 -11.41 11.75 -9.19
C TYR A 48 -10.55 12.28 -8.04
N THR A 49 -9.45 11.60 -7.72
CA THR A 49 -8.56 11.98 -6.62
C THR A 49 -7.95 13.35 -6.87
N LYS A 50 -7.52 13.63 -8.10
CA LYS A 50 -7.00 14.94 -8.48
C LYS A 50 -8.02 16.06 -8.22
N LYS A 51 -9.28 15.83 -8.64
CA LYS A 51 -10.38 16.78 -8.38
C LYS A 51 -10.68 16.95 -6.89
N ARG A 52 -10.65 15.84 -6.13
CA ARG A 52 -10.85 15.84 -4.67
C ARG A 52 -9.80 16.68 -3.96
N ILE A 53 -8.53 16.47 -4.27
CA ILE A 53 -7.40 17.22 -3.70
C ILE A 53 -7.46 18.70 -4.08
N PHE A 54 -7.81 19.01 -5.33
CA PHE A 54 -8.01 20.39 -5.79
C PHE A 54 -9.12 21.09 -4.99
N ASN A 55 -10.29 20.47 -4.87
CA ASN A 55 -11.43 21.03 -4.14
C ASN A 55 -11.16 21.22 -2.64
N SER A 56 -10.25 20.44 -2.08
CA SER A 56 -9.81 20.54 -0.68
C SER A 56 -8.68 21.57 -0.47
N GLY A 57 -8.19 22.23 -1.54
CA GLY A 57 -7.13 23.23 -1.45
C GLY A 57 -5.75 22.64 -1.08
N LEU A 58 -5.51 21.34 -1.37
CA LEU A 58 -4.33 20.60 -0.92
C LEU A 58 -3.29 20.37 -2.03
N ASN A 59 -3.39 21.06 -3.18
CA ASN A 59 -2.49 20.82 -4.33
C ASN A 59 -1.02 21.12 -4.03
N ASN A 60 -0.76 21.94 -3.03
CA ASN A 60 0.60 22.26 -2.58
C ASN A 60 1.23 21.17 -1.70
N LYS A 61 0.42 20.25 -1.16
CA LYS A 61 0.85 19.16 -0.27
C LYS A 61 0.70 17.78 -0.90
N VAL A 62 -0.28 17.59 -1.80
CA VAL A 62 -0.60 16.28 -2.39
C VAL A 62 -0.40 16.31 -3.89
N ASN A 63 0.44 15.43 -4.39
CA ASN A 63 0.70 15.22 -5.79
C ASN A 63 0.13 13.87 -6.23
N VAL A 64 -0.93 13.91 -7.04
CA VAL A 64 -1.59 12.71 -7.57
C VAL A 64 -0.94 12.31 -8.89
N LYS A 65 -0.43 11.09 -9.00
CA LYS A 65 0.28 10.58 -10.18
C LYS A 65 -0.46 9.39 -10.79
N PHE A 66 -0.65 9.41 -12.10
CA PHE A 66 -1.05 8.22 -12.86
C PHE A 66 0.21 7.41 -13.16
N LEU A 67 0.54 6.47 -12.29
CA LEU A 67 1.83 5.78 -12.28
C LEU A 67 1.70 4.36 -11.72
N ASP A 68 2.40 3.43 -12.34
CA ASP A 68 2.59 2.09 -11.78
C ASP A 68 3.67 2.12 -10.68
N TYR A 69 3.45 1.43 -9.57
CA TYR A 69 4.42 1.39 -8.47
C TYR A 69 5.80 0.84 -8.90
N ARG A 70 5.84 0.01 -9.96
CA ARG A 70 7.06 -0.56 -10.52
C ARG A 70 7.99 0.47 -11.16
N ASP A 71 7.44 1.63 -11.53
CA ASP A 71 8.17 2.72 -12.20
C ASP A 71 8.63 3.81 -11.21
N LEU A 72 8.40 3.63 -9.92
CA LEU A 72 8.81 4.55 -8.87
C LEU A 72 10.34 4.67 -8.80
N LYS A 73 10.84 5.90 -8.69
CA LYS A 73 12.27 6.21 -8.59
C LYS A 73 12.62 7.11 -7.42
N GLU A 74 11.64 7.83 -6.90
CA GLU A 74 11.83 8.77 -5.81
C GLU A 74 11.94 8.06 -4.46
N LYS A 75 12.49 8.76 -3.47
CA LYS A 75 12.63 8.27 -2.10
C LYS A 75 11.62 8.93 -1.18
N TYR A 76 11.19 8.19 -0.16
CA TYR A 76 10.16 8.59 0.78
C TYR A 76 10.53 8.20 2.21
N ASP A 77 10.10 9.00 3.17
CA ASP A 77 10.28 8.69 4.59
C ASP A 77 9.29 7.60 5.03
N HIS A 78 8.10 7.62 4.43
CA HIS A 78 7.06 6.63 4.72
C HIS A 78 6.35 6.18 3.45
N VAL A 79 5.94 4.90 3.45
CA VAL A 79 5.11 4.29 2.41
C VAL A 79 3.84 3.74 3.05
N ALA A 80 2.68 4.14 2.56
CA ALA A 80 1.39 3.57 2.90
C ALA A 80 0.83 2.79 1.72
N SER A 81 0.19 1.66 1.99
CA SER A 81 -0.57 0.90 0.98
C SER A 81 -1.77 0.25 1.66
N ILE A 82 -2.97 0.58 1.18
CA ILE A 82 -4.24 0.20 1.82
C ILE A 82 -5.08 -0.58 0.83
N GLU A 83 -5.36 -1.85 1.16
CA GLU A 83 -6.18 -2.78 0.36
C GLU A 83 -5.74 -2.84 -1.12
N MET A 84 -4.43 -2.86 -1.32
CA MET A 84 -3.82 -2.92 -2.64
C MET A 84 -3.07 -4.25 -2.85
N ILE A 85 -2.58 -4.84 -1.74
CA ILE A 85 -1.75 -6.05 -1.78
C ILE A 85 -2.49 -7.23 -2.42
N GLU A 86 -3.81 -7.29 -2.28
CA GLU A 86 -4.68 -8.30 -2.88
C GLU A 86 -4.66 -8.27 -4.41
N ALA A 87 -4.42 -7.09 -4.99
CA ALA A 87 -4.36 -6.89 -6.44
C ALA A 87 -2.97 -7.12 -7.04
N VAL A 88 -1.95 -7.32 -6.21
CA VAL A 88 -0.56 -7.52 -6.66
C VAL A 88 -0.39 -8.87 -7.36
N GLY A 89 -1.05 -9.91 -6.86
CA GLY A 89 -0.89 -11.29 -7.30
C GLY A 89 0.40 -11.93 -6.78
N GLU A 90 0.36 -13.24 -6.50
CA GLU A 90 1.46 -13.98 -5.85
C GLU A 90 2.82 -13.76 -6.51
N LYS A 91 2.86 -13.90 -7.82
CA LYS A 91 4.12 -13.85 -8.59
C LYS A 91 4.82 -12.49 -8.54
N TYR A 92 4.12 -11.41 -8.17
CA TYR A 92 4.66 -10.05 -8.12
C TYR A 92 4.90 -9.56 -6.68
N MET A 93 4.58 -10.35 -5.66
CA MET A 93 4.77 -9.97 -4.26
C MET A 93 6.22 -9.62 -3.93
N ASP A 94 7.16 -10.38 -4.44
CA ASP A 94 8.59 -10.12 -4.26
C ASP A 94 8.99 -8.77 -4.87
N GLN A 95 8.54 -8.49 -6.08
CA GLN A 95 8.78 -7.21 -6.75
C GLN A 95 8.12 -6.04 -5.99
N TYR A 96 6.92 -6.26 -5.44
CA TYR A 96 6.20 -5.23 -4.68
C TYR A 96 6.97 -4.83 -3.41
N PHE A 97 7.38 -5.80 -2.59
CA PHE A 97 8.17 -5.52 -1.39
C PHE A 97 9.56 -4.99 -1.72
N GLY A 98 10.19 -5.49 -2.79
CA GLY A 98 11.45 -4.95 -3.31
C GLY A 98 11.33 -3.49 -3.74
N THR A 99 10.22 -3.11 -4.39
CA THR A 99 9.94 -1.71 -4.71
C THR A 99 9.79 -0.86 -3.46
N ILE A 100 9.02 -1.31 -2.46
CA ILE A 100 8.88 -0.60 -1.18
C ILE A 100 10.25 -0.39 -0.54
N LYS A 101 11.10 -1.42 -0.46
CA LYS A 101 12.47 -1.31 0.03
C LYS A 101 13.26 -0.25 -0.73
N ASN A 102 13.17 -0.27 -2.05
CA ASN A 102 13.94 0.62 -2.92
C ASN A 102 13.49 2.08 -2.83
N VAL A 103 12.24 2.37 -2.52
CA VAL A 103 11.74 3.75 -2.41
C VAL A 103 11.78 4.31 -0.98
N LEU A 104 12.02 3.49 0.03
CA LEU A 104 12.21 3.97 1.40
C LEU A 104 13.57 4.65 1.57
N ASN A 105 13.57 5.77 2.29
CA ASN A 105 14.76 6.38 2.85
C ASN A 105 15.38 5.46 3.92
N TYR A 106 16.62 5.74 4.31
CA TYR A 106 17.23 5.10 5.48
C TYR A 106 16.37 5.40 6.72
N ASN A 107 16.04 4.38 7.51
CA ASN A 107 15.09 4.44 8.62
C ASN A 107 13.64 4.79 8.24
N GLY A 108 13.30 4.79 6.95
CA GLY A 108 11.91 4.93 6.51
C GLY A 108 11.05 3.73 6.90
N THR A 109 9.75 3.93 7.06
CA THR A 109 8.80 2.89 7.45
C THR A 109 7.72 2.69 6.39
N ALA A 110 7.24 1.45 6.26
CA ALA A 110 6.08 1.12 5.44
C ALA A 110 4.95 0.58 6.31
N ALA A 111 3.72 1.03 6.06
CA ALA A 111 2.52 0.47 6.66
C ALA A 111 1.59 -0.06 5.57
N ILE A 112 1.30 -1.34 5.66
CA ILE A 112 0.48 -2.06 4.69
C ILE A 112 -0.75 -2.57 5.41
N GLN A 113 -1.93 -2.23 4.91
CA GLN A 113 -3.20 -2.81 5.32
C GLN A 113 -3.71 -3.68 4.18
N GLY A 114 -4.14 -4.87 4.49
CA GLY A 114 -4.69 -5.79 3.50
C GLY A 114 -5.44 -6.94 4.15
N ILE A 115 -6.19 -7.66 3.34
CA ILE A 115 -6.90 -8.86 3.74
C ILE A 115 -5.94 -10.04 3.64
N VAL A 116 -5.92 -10.86 4.69
CA VAL A 116 -5.07 -12.05 4.76
C VAL A 116 -5.90 -13.31 4.96
N ILE A 117 -5.39 -14.43 4.47
CA ILE A 117 -5.94 -15.74 4.79
C ILE A 117 -5.17 -16.36 5.97
N LYS A 118 -5.84 -17.21 6.76
CA LYS A 118 -5.18 -17.97 7.83
C LYS A 118 -4.07 -18.86 7.27
N ASP A 119 -2.95 -18.97 7.99
CA ASP A 119 -1.77 -19.73 7.54
C ASP A 119 -2.08 -21.22 7.28
N ASP A 120 -2.96 -21.84 8.08
CA ASP A 120 -3.39 -23.24 7.93
C ASP A 120 -4.26 -23.49 6.68
N LEU A 121 -4.92 -22.45 6.16
CA LEU A 121 -5.73 -22.51 4.95
C LEU A 121 -4.96 -22.13 3.69
N PHE A 122 -3.80 -21.50 3.84
CA PHE A 122 -3.07 -20.84 2.75
C PHE A 122 -2.69 -21.80 1.63
N GLU A 123 -2.09 -22.95 1.93
CA GLU A 123 -1.67 -23.91 0.90
C GLU A 123 -2.87 -24.51 0.14
N ARG A 124 -3.99 -24.75 0.82
CA ARG A 124 -5.22 -25.20 0.17
C ARG A 124 -5.81 -24.13 -0.75
N TYR A 125 -5.82 -22.89 -0.31
CA TYR A 125 -6.26 -21.74 -1.09
C TYR A 125 -5.38 -21.55 -2.33
N ARG A 126 -4.05 -21.62 -2.17
CA ARG A 126 -3.07 -21.47 -3.22
C ARG A 126 -3.15 -22.55 -4.30
N ALA A 127 -3.50 -23.79 -3.91
CA ALA A 127 -3.63 -24.91 -4.81
C ALA A 127 -4.93 -24.93 -5.62
N ASN A 128 -5.93 -24.16 -5.21
CA ASN A 128 -7.26 -24.17 -5.83
C ASN A 128 -7.69 -22.74 -6.17
N GLU A 129 -7.82 -22.46 -7.46
CA GLU A 129 -8.42 -21.20 -7.90
C GLU A 129 -9.92 -21.18 -7.50
N ASP A 130 -10.30 -20.27 -6.62
CA ASP A 130 -11.68 -20.15 -6.18
C ASP A 130 -12.54 -19.27 -7.11
N PHE A 131 -13.85 -19.25 -6.86
CA PHE A 131 -14.79 -18.44 -7.63
C PHE A 131 -14.46 -16.95 -7.58
N ILE A 132 -13.98 -16.43 -6.43
CA ILE A 132 -13.67 -15.02 -6.23
C ILE A 132 -12.45 -14.63 -7.07
N GLN A 133 -11.37 -15.44 -7.05
CA GLN A 133 -10.19 -15.23 -7.87
C GLN A 133 -10.51 -15.27 -9.37
N LYS A 134 -11.41 -16.18 -9.77
CA LYS A 134 -11.71 -16.38 -11.18
C LYS A 134 -12.65 -15.33 -11.77
N TYR A 135 -13.65 -14.86 -11.00
CA TYR A 135 -14.76 -14.08 -11.55
C TYR A 135 -14.93 -12.69 -10.93
N ILE A 136 -14.46 -12.47 -9.71
CA ILE A 136 -14.66 -11.19 -9.00
C ILE A 136 -13.37 -10.35 -9.03
N PHE A 137 -12.24 -10.96 -8.69
CA PHE A 137 -10.92 -10.33 -8.70
C PHE A 137 -9.92 -11.18 -9.48
N PRO A 138 -9.99 -11.18 -10.84
CA PRO A 138 -9.09 -11.97 -11.66
C PRO A 138 -7.61 -11.62 -11.38
N GLY A 139 -6.84 -12.62 -10.97
CA GLY A 139 -5.44 -12.44 -10.59
C GLY A 139 -5.24 -11.93 -9.16
N GLY A 140 -6.31 -11.74 -8.39
CA GLY A 140 -6.26 -11.41 -6.97
C GLY A 140 -5.64 -12.55 -6.15
N PHE A 141 -4.96 -12.19 -5.05
CA PHE A 141 -4.28 -13.14 -4.20
C PHE A 141 -4.33 -12.67 -2.74
N LEU A 142 -4.77 -13.54 -1.86
CA LEU A 142 -4.77 -13.29 -0.42
C LEU A 142 -3.52 -13.93 0.20
N PRO A 143 -2.53 -13.13 0.60
CA PRO A 143 -1.35 -13.68 1.28
C PRO A 143 -1.70 -14.15 2.69
N SER A 144 -0.96 -15.11 3.22
CA SER A 144 -0.97 -15.36 4.66
C SER A 144 0.10 -14.51 5.36
N ILE A 145 -0.03 -14.35 6.68
CA ILE A 145 0.95 -13.59 7.48
C ILE A 145 2.34 -14.20 7.33
N LYS A 146 2.46 -15.52 7.48
CA LYS A 146 3.74 -16.24 7.34
C LYS A 146 4.35 -16.11 5.95
N PHE A 147 3.53 -16.12 4.90
CA PHE A 147 3.99 -15.88 3.54
C PHE A 147 4.58 -14.48 3.38
N MET A 148 3.89 -13.45 3.90
CA MET A 148 4.38 -12.06 3.87
C MET A 148 5.66 -11.89 4.67
N GLU A 149 5.77 -12.45 5.87
CA GLU A 149 6.98 -12.40 6.70
C GLU A 149 8.20 -12.92 5.95
N ASN A 150 8.05 -14.04 5.21
CA ASN A 150 9.13 -14.60 4.41
C ASN A 150 9.58 -13.65 3.28
N ILE A 151 8.64 -13.02 2.58
CA ILE A 151 8.96 -12.07 1.50
C ILE A 151 9.55 -10.78 2.05
N ILE A 152 9.03 -10.24 3.15
CA ILE A 152 9.55 -9.07 3.84
C ILE A 152 11.03 -9.29 4.20
N LYS A 153 11.33 -10.44 4.83
CA LYS A 153 12.71 -10.83 5.20
C LYS A 153 13.61 -11.00 3.98
N LYS A 154 13.10 -11.62 2.91
CA LYS A 154 13.86 -11.83 1.65
C LYS A 154 14.28 -10.50 1.01
N ASN A 155 13.49 -9.44 1.19
CA ASN A 155 13.75 -8.09 0.66
C ASN A 155 14.50 -7.19 1.66
N ASP A 156 15.19 -7.74 2.65
CA ASP A 156 15.94 -6.99 3.66
C ASP A 156 15.09 -5.90 4.37
N LEU A 157 13.80 -6.17 4.52
CA LEU A 157 12.88 -5.40 5.33
C LEU A 157 12.72 -6.08 6.69
N LYS A 158 12.45 -5.30 7.72
CA LYS A 158 12.16 -5.79 9.06
C LYS A 158 10.68 -5.59 9.36
N LEU A 159 9.98 -6.66 9.74
CA LEU A 159 8.64 -6.55 10.27
C LEU A 159 8.70 -6.05 11.72
N GLU A 160 8.10 -4.89 11.97
CA GLU A 160 8.11 -4.25 13.29
C GLU A 160 6.86 -4.62 14.10
N LYS A 161 5.70 -4.67 13.46
CA LYS A 161 4.43 -4.89 14.13
C LYS A 161 3.37 -5.45 13.18
N ILE A 162 2.52 -6.32 13.71
CA ILE A 162 1.28 -6.79 13.07
C ILE A 162 0.12 -6.48 14.00
N ASN A 163 -0.95 -5.91 13.45
CA ASN A 163 -2.24 -5.78 14.11
C ASN A 163 -3.26 -6.52 13.25
N THR A 164 -4.09 -7.35 13.86
CA THR A 164 -5.22 -8.03 13.21
C THR A 164 -6.53 -7.44 13.71
N TYR A 165 -7.51 -7.37 12.82
CA TYR A 165 -8.84 -6.80 13.07
C TYR A 165 -9.93 -7.82 12.74
N SER A 166 -9.70 -9.09 13.02
CA SER A 166 -10.74 -10.10 12.95
C SER A 166 -11.48 -10.14 14.29
N ASP A 167 -12.79 -10.02 14.25
CA ASP A 167 -13.62 -10.50 15.36
C ASP A 167 -13.48 -12.02 15.39
N ASP A 168 -13.09 -12.56 16.53
CA ASP A 168 -12.96 -14.00 16.78
C ASP A 168 -14.33 -14.69 16.76
#